data_87262c9aafecf2932a43d36a6ffea84e
#
_entry.id   87262c9aafecf2932a43d36a6ffea84e
#
_cell.length_a   1.000
_cell.length_b   1.000
_cell.length_c   1.000
_cell.angle_alpha   90.00
_cell.angle_beta   90.00
_cell.angle_gamma   90.00
#
_symmetry.space_group_name_H-M   'P 1'
#
loop_
_entity.id
_entity.type
_entity.pdbx_description
1 polymer ?
#
loop_
_entity_poly.entity_id
_entity_poly.type
_entity_poly.pdbx_seq_one_letter_code
_entity_poly.pdbx_strand_id
1 'polypeptide(L)'
;MWGGEKIGLLEDEAVQDVLERDYGLTLDYAKAGSLDMVTADHEGRDFLFPSSQTALEYYQQLYGAPGKSQLVFNTPIVLYTHRPILEAFQKRGLVTERDGVYYMHMAGLVAEIEAGTAWADLGLPELYGTVAVSTTDPVRSNSGNMFAGLLANVLCGGVADADSVETVLPRLKAIFEKLGYMEASSSDLFDQFLKTGMGAKPVIAGYENQLLEFAVENPEDWAQLKDDIVLIYPTPTVWSSHIYIALAEAGEAGIDALLD
;
A
#
# COMPACT_ATOMS: atom_id res chain seq x y z
N MET A 1 8.14 4.25 -16.21
CA MET A 1 8.27 3.34 -15.04
C MET A 1 7.05 3.48 -14.15
N TRP A 2 6.58 2.42 -13.51
CA TRP A 2 5.45 2.48 -12.58
C TRP A 2 5.58 1.54 -11.38
N GLY A 3 4.73 1.72 -10.34
CA GLY A 3 4.63 0.83 -9.19
C GLY A 3 3.94 -0.49 -9.52
N GLY A 4 4.27 -1.55 -8.77
CA GLY A 4 3.78 -2.91 -9.03
C GLY A 4 2.28 -3.10 -8.93
N GLU A 5 1.59 -2.29 -8.14
CA GLU A 5 0.14 -2.31 -7.96
C GLU A 5 -0.67 -1.82 -9.18
N LYS A 6 -0.01 -1.32 -10.22
CA LYS A 6 -0.63 -0.87 -11.47
C LYS A 6 -0.44 -1.86 -12.63
N ILE A 7 0.24 -2.97 -12.38
CA ILE A 7 0.55 -3.95 -13.43
C ILE A 7 -0.73 -4.50 -14.04
N GLY A 8 -1.69 -4.94 -13.23
CA GLY A 8 -2.95 -5.48 -13.72
C GLY A 8 -3.67 -4.55 -14.70
N LEU A 9 -3.75 -3.24 -14.36
CA LEU A 9 -4.36 -2.24 -15.26
C LEU A 9 -3.57 -2.06 -16.56
N LEU A 10 -2.24 -1.93 -16.47
CA LEU A 10 -1.41 -1.52 -17.61
C LEU A 10 -1.01 -2.71 -18.51
N GLU A 11 -1.13 -3.95 -18.02
CA GLU A 11 -0.94 -5.18 -18.78
C GLU A 11 -2.26 -5.75 -19.34
N ASP A 12 -3.41 -5.19 -18.94
CA ASP A 12 -4.70 -5.62 -19.46
C ASP A 12 -4.78 -5.38 -20.97
N GLU A 13 -5.09 -6.44 -21.74
CA GLU A 13 -5.14 -6.41 -23.20
C GLU A 13 -6.17 -5.39 -23.71
N ALA A 14 -7.32 -5.23 -23.04
CA ALA A 14 -8.34 -4.28 -23.44
C ALA A 14 -7.88 -2.83 -23.24
N VAL A 15 -7.10 -2.56 -22.17
CA VAL A 15 -6.50 -1.24 -21.94
C VAL A 15 -5.45 -0.95 -23.01
N GLN A 16 -4.58 -1.91 -23.32
CA GLN A 16 -3.56 -1.75 -24.36
C GLN A 16 -4.18 -1.56 -25.75
N ASP A 17 -5.23 -2.31 -26.08
CA ASP A 17 -5.96 -2.16 -27.33
C ASP A 17 -6.59 -0.76 -27.47
N VAL A 18 -7.14 -0.19 -26.40
CA VAL A 18 -7.68 1.18 -26.40
C VAL A 18 -6.57 2.19 -26.59
N LEU A 19 -5.46 2.07 -25.86
CA LEU A 19 -4.31 2.97 -25.98
C LEU A 19 -3.74 2.99 -27.40
N GLU A 20 -3.59 1.83 -28.02
CA GLU A 20 -3.08 1.74 -29.41
C GLU A 20 -4.09 2.27 -30.42
N ARG A 21 -5.36 1.82 -30.34
CA ARG A 21 -6.40 2.14 -31.33
C ARG A 21 -6.81 3.62 -31.31
N ASP A 22 -7.04 4.17 -30.10
CA ASP A 22 -7.67 5.47 -29.94
C ASP A 22 -6.64 6.60 -29.75
N TYR A 23 -5.46 6.27 -29.21
CA TYR A 23 -4.40 7.23 -28.88
C TYR A 23 -3.09 7.00 -29.62
N GLY A 24 -2.93 5.87 -30.32
CA GLY A 24 -1.69 5.51 -31.01
C GLY A 24 -0.50 5.30 -30.06
N LEU A 25 -0.77 4.89 -28.82
CA LEU A 25 0.23 4.69 -27.78
C LEU A 25 0.49 3.21 -27.57
N THR A 26 1.76 2.82 -27.56
CA THR A 26 2.21 1.48 -27.15
C THR A 26 2.98 1.61 -25.85
N LEU A 27 2.65 0.79 -24.85
CA LEU A 27 3.32 0.79 -23.55
C LEU A 27 4.57 -0.09 -23.57
N ASP A 28 5.73 0.51 -23.28
CA ASP A 28 6.92 -0.19 -22.83
C ASP A 28 7.24 0.23 -21.40
N TYR A 29 7.43 -0.73 -20.49
CA TYR A 29 7.43 -0.45 -19.07
C TYR A 29 8.48 -1.22 -18.27
N ALA A 30 8.85 -0.63 -17.12
CA ALA A 30 9.66 -1.28 -16.10
C ALA A 30 9.08 -0.99 -14.70
N LYS A 31 8.96 -2.04 -13.89
CA LYS A 31 8.54 -1.94 -12.48
C LYS A 31 9.63 -1.28 -11.65
N ALA A 32 9.28 -0.30 -10.82
CA ALA A 32 10.18 0.33 -9.87
C ALA A 32 9.41 0.83 -8.63
N GLY A 33 10.10 0.96 -7.50
CA GLY A 33 9.55 1.65 -6.32
C GLY A 33 9.33 3.14 -6.60
N SER A 34 8.36 3.76 -5.92
CA SER A 34 8.01 5.17 -6.19
C SER A 34 9.16 6.15 -6.01
N LEU A 35 10.01 5.94 -5.01
CA LEU A 35 11.20 6.80 -4.81
C LEU A 35 12.36 6.38 -5.70
N ASP A 36 12.53 5.08 -5.95
CA ASP A 36 13.57 4.55 -6.82
C ASP A 36 13.42 5.06 -8.26
N MET A 37 12.19 5.11 -8.78
CA MET A 37 11.95 5.62 -10.14
C MET A 37 12.30 7.10 -10.28
N VAL A 38 12.24 7.90 -9.20
CA VAL A 38 12.62 9.31 -9.22
C VAL A 38 14.15 9.47 -9.33
N THR A 39 14.91 8.57 -8.73
CA THR A 39 16.39 8.62 -8.74
C THR A 39 17.03 7.75 -9.83
N ALA A 40 16.24 6.94 -10.52
CA ALA A 40 16.71 6.13 -11.63
C ALA A 40 17.13 6.99 -12.84
N ASP A 41 17.83 6.37 -13.78
CA ASP A 41 18.10 7.00 -15.08
C ASP A 41 16.80 7.14 -15.87
N HIS A 42 16.53 8.37 -16.31
CA HIS A 42 15.35 8.73 -17.10
C HIS A 42 15.61 8.76 -18.61
N GLU A 43 16.83 8.48 -19.08
CA GLU A 43 17.13 8.47 -20.51
C GLU A 43 16.22 7.48 -21.25
N GLY A 44 15.55 7.97 -22.31
CA GLY A 44 14.60 7.18 -23.10
C GLY A 44 13.30 6.82 -22.36
N ARG A 45 12.96 7.50 -21.27
CA ARG A 45 11.70 7.33 -20.56
C ARG A 45 10.74 8.48 -20.86
N ASP A 46 9.50 8.13 -21.21
CA ASP A 46 8.48 9.12 -21.50
C ASP A 46 7.70 9.54 -20.25
N PHE A 47 7.66 8.67 -19.23
CA PHE A 47 6.91 8.94 -17.99
C PHE A 47 7.43 8.19 -16.77
N LEU A 48 7.03 8.73 -15.59
CA LEU A 48 7.06 8.04 -14.29
C LEU A 48 5.64 8.00 -13.75
N PHE A 49 5.28 6.89 -13.09
CA PHE A 49 3.97 6.75 -12.48
C PHE A 49 4.09 6.22 -11.03
N PRO A 50 4.64 7.06 -10.12
CA PRO A 50 4.74 6.72 -8.71
C PRO A 50 3.38 6.66 -8.04
N SER A 51 3.36 6.09 -6.84
CA SER A 51 2.17 5.87 -6.02
C SER A 51 2.12 6.80 -4.79
N SER A 52 2.87 7.90 -4.82
CA SER A 52 2.82 8.89 -3.74
C SER A 52 3.09 10.31 -4.22
N GLN A 53 2.45 11.26 -3.54
CA GLN A 53 2.73 12.68 -3.68
C GLN A 53 4.19 13.01 -3.31
N THR A 54 4.74 12.33 -2.31
CA THR A 54 6.14 12.49 -1.88
C THR A 54 7.13 12.24 -3.02
N ALA A 55 6.83 11.28 -3.91
CA ALA A 55 7.68 11.02 -5.07
C ALA A 55 7.65 12.18 -6.07
N LEU A 56 6.49 12.83 -6.30
CA LEU A 56 6.43 14.04 -7.13
C LEU A 56 7.22 15.20 -6.48
N GLU A 57 7.06 15.41 -5.19
CA GLU A 57 7.80 16.46 -4.47
C GLU A 57 9.31 16.22 -4.51
N TYR A 58 9.73 14.96 -4.37
CA TYR A 58 11.13 14.57 -4.51
C TYR A 58 11.65 14.78 -5.93
N TYR A 59 10.85 14.42 -6.94
CA TYR A 59 11.18 14.73 -8.34
C TYR A 59 11.37 16.24 -8.54
N GLN A 60 10.43 17.04 -8.03
CA GLN A 60 10.50 18.51 -8.15
C GLN A 60 11.73 19.09 -7.44
N GLN A 61 12.14 18.53 -6.32
CA GLN A 61 13.34 18.93 -5.62
C GLN A 61 14.63 18.66 -6.42
N LEU A 62 14.70 17.54 -7.12
CA LEU A 62 15.88 17.14 -7.88
C LEU A 62 15.95 17.76 -9.28
N TYR A 63 14.81 17.87 -9.96
CA TYR A 63 14.75 18.20 -11.41
C TYR A 63 13.92 19.45 -11.70
N GLY A 64 13.27 20.05 -10.72
CA GLY A 64 12.31 21.13 -10.93
C GLY A 64 10.91 20.61 -11.29
N ALA A 65 9.99 21.56 -11.52
CA ALA A 65 8.62 21.21 -11.88
C ALA A 65 8.57 20.46 -13.22
N PRO A 66 7.87 19.30 -13.31
CA PRO A 66 7.66 18.63 -14.60
C PRO A 66 6.80 19.49 -15.53
N GLY A 67 6.93 19.29 -16.85
CA GLY A 67 6.11 19.97 -17.85
C GLY A 67 4.61 19.70 -17.64
N LYS A 68 4.25 18.45 -17.40
CA LYS A 68 2.89 18.01 -17.04
C LYS A 68 2.94 16.92 -16.01
N SER A 69 2.09 17.00 -15.01
CA SER A 69 1.84 15.91 -14.06
C SER A 69 0.39 15.88 -13.64
N GLN A 70 -0.15 14.70 -13.37
CA GLN A 70 -1.56 14.52 -13.07
C GLN A 70 -1.76 13.45 -12.00
N LEU A 71 -2.59 13.76 -11.03
CA LEU A 71 -3.14 12.75 -10.11
C LEU A 71 -4.18 11.93 -10.89
N VAL A 72 -3.94 10.62 -11.03
CA VAL A 72 -4.83 9.70 -11.74
C VAL A 72 -5.68 8.90 -10.77
N PHE A 73 -5.07 8.31 -9.74
CA PHE A 73 -5.76 7.49 -8.73
C PHE A 73 -5.42 7.93 -7.31
N ASN A 74 -6.35 7.69 -6.40
CA ASN A 74 -6.12 7.72 -4.96
C ASN A 74 -6.60 6.41 -4.34
N THR A 75 -5.78 5.82 -3.49
CA THR A 75 -6.18 4.64 -2.71
C THR A 75 -5.72 4.80 -1.26
N PRO A 76 -6.55 4.43 -0.26
CA PRO A 76 -6.11 4.40 1.12
C PRO A 76 -5.18 3.22 1.37
N ILE A 77 -4.30 3.35 2.36
CA ILE A 77 -3.69 2.18 2.98
C ILE A 77 -4.79 1.49 3.80
N VAL A 78 -4.90 0.17 3.63
CA VAL A 78 -5.84 -0.69 4.35
C VAL A 78 -5.09 -1.81 5.06
N LEU A 79 -5.78 -2.50 5.96
CA LEU A 79 -5.31 -3.73 6.59
C LEU A 79 -6.14 -4.90 6.07
N TYR A 80 -5.45 -6.00 5.74
CA TYR A 80 -6.08 -7.27 5.47
C TYR A 80 -5.83 -8.21 6.61
N THR A 81 -6.84 -9.00 6.99
CA THR A 81 -6.75 -9.97 8.05
C THR A 81 -7.74 -11.13 7.80
N HIS A 82 -7.80 -12.05 8.75
CA HIS A 82 -8.69 -13.20 8.74
C HIS A 82 -9.83 -13.01 9.75
N ARG A 83 -10.96 -13.64 9.51
CA ARG A 83 -12.17 -13.52 10.34
C ARG A 83 -11.93 -13.76 11.85
N PRO A 84 -11.18 -14.79 12.28
CA PRO A 84 -10.93 -14.99 13.71
C PRO A 84 -10.17 -13.83 14.37
N ILE A 85 -9.23 -13.22 13.63
CA ILE A 85 -8.45 -12.07 14.12
C ILE A 85 -9.32 -10.82 14.20
N LEU A 86 -10.18 -10.57 13.19
CA LEU A 86 -11.16 -9.50 13.25
C LEU A 86 -12.01 -9.59 14.52
N GLU A 87 -12.55 -10.78 14.80
CA GLU A 87 -13.38 -11.01 16.00
C GLU A 87 -12.61 -10.77 17.30
N ALA A 88 -11.34 -11.17 17.36
CA ALA A 88 -10.46 -10.89 18.50
C ALA A 88 -10.23 -9.37 18.66
N PHE A 89 -9.97 -8.65 17.57
CA PHE A 89 -9.82 -7.20 17.59
C PHE A 89 -11.10 -6.47 17.98
N GLN A 90 -12.26 -6.95 17.54
CA GLN A 90 -13.56 -6.39 17.96
C GLN A 90 -13.79 -6.62 19.47
N LYS A 91 -13.54 -7.81 19.99
CA LYS A 91 -13.62 -8.12 21.44
C LYS A 91 -12.68 -7.24 22.26
N ARG A 92 -11.50 -6.92 21.73
CA ARG A 92 -10.52 -6.04 22.38
C ARG A 92 -10.89 -4.54 22.27
N GLY A 93 -11.87 -4.19 21.44
CA GLY A 93 -12.28 -2.81 21.19
C GLY A 93 -11.35 -2.06 20.22
N LEU A 94 -10.54 -2.78 19.46
CA LEU A 94 -9.62 -2.22 18.46
C LEU A 94 -10.31 -1.97 17.13
N VAL A 95 -11.35 -2.74 16.81
CA VAL A 95 -12.12 -2.61 15.56
C VAL A 95 -13.56 -2.30 15.86
N THR A 96 -14.11 -1.31 15.13
CA THR A 96 -15.54 -1.00 15.09
C THR A 96 -16.10 -1.30 13.71
N GLU A 97 -17.39 -1.66 13.65
CA GLU A 97 -18.12 -1.86 12.41
C GLU A 97 -19.15 -0.74 12.25
N ARG A 98 -19.26 -0.20 11.04
CA ARG A 98 -20.31 0.76 10.66
C ARG A 98 -20.77 0.43 9.25
N ASP A 99 -22.07 0.17 9.08
CA ASP A 99 -22.68 -0.13 7.79
C ASP A 99 -21.97 -1.25 6.99
N GLY A 100 -21.49 -2.30 7.69
CA GLY A 100 -20.76 -3.42 7.10
C GLY A 100 -19.28 -3.16 6.80
N VAL A 101 -18.76 -1.99 7.18
CA VAL A 101 -17.35 -1.60 6.99
C VAL A 101 -16.62 -1.62 8.32
N TYR A 102 -15.43 -2.22 8.35
CA TYR A 102 -14.60 -2.33 9.54
C TYR A 102 -13.56 -1.23 9.61
N TYR A 103 -13.41 -0.64 10.80
CA TYR A 103 -12.47 0.46 11.07
C TYR A 103 -11.54 0.10 12.23
N MET A 104 -10.24 0.13 11.98
CA MET A 104 -9.20 -0.11 12.99
C MET A 104 -8.86 1.18 13.73
N HIS A 105 -8.92 1.16 15.05
CA HIS A 105 -8.38 2.22 15.90
C HIS A 105 -6.85 2.10 15.99
N MET A 106 -6.13 2.83 15.12
CA MET A 106 -4.69 2.66 14.94
C MET A 106 -3.86 2.94 16.20
N ALA A 107 -4.22 3.92 17.02
CA ALA A 107 -3.49 4.19 18.26
C ALA A 107 -3.59 3.00 19.25
N GLY A 108 -4.75 2.33 19.30
CA GLY A 108 -4.91 1.11 20.10
C GLY A 108 -4.09 -0.06 19.55
N LEU A 109 -4.09 -0.26 18.22
CA LEU A 109 -3.28 -1.30 17.58
C LEU A 109 -1.78 -1.08 17.83
N VAL A 110 -1.30 0.14 17.66
CA VAL A 110 0.11 0.50 17.92
C VAL A 110 0.47 0.23 19.37
N ALA A 111 -0.42 0.55 20.32
CA ALA A 111 -0.19 0.26 21.74
C ALA A 111 -0.04 -1.26 22.02
N GLU A 112 -0.85 -2.10 21.38
CA GLU A 112 -0.71 -3.58 21.52
C GLU A 112 0.61 -4.08 20.90
N ILE A 113 1.03 -3.52 19.75
CA ILE A 113 2.30 -3.85 19.10
C ILE A 113 3.49 -3.46 20.00
N GLU A 114 3.47 -2.24 20.56
CA GLU A 114 4.54 -1.76 21.44
C GLU A 114 4.62 -2.56 22.73
N ALA A 115 3.47 -2.88 23.34
CA ALA A 115 3.37 -3.73 24.51
C ALA A 115 3.87 -5.16 24.28
N GLY A 116 3.98 -5.59 23.03
CA GLY A 116 4.33 -6.96 22.66
C GLY A 116 3.23 -7.96 23.09
N THR A 117 1.97 -7.53 23.02
CA THR A 117 0.81 -8.37 23.34
C THR A 117 0.83 -9.66 22.51
N ALA A 118 0.80 -10.81 23.17
CA ALA A 118 0.77 -12.09 22.46
C ALA A 118 -0.62 -12.31 21.80
N TRP A 119 -0.65 -13.00 20.67
CA TRP A 119 -1.91 -13.41 20.04
C TRP A 119 -2.79 -14.23 21.00
N ALA A 120 -2.16 -15.06 21.83
CA ALA A 120 -2.84 -15.84 22.86
C ALA A 120 -3.59 -14.95 23.88
N ASP A 121 -3.08 -13.77 24.21
CA ASP A 121 -3.71 -12.81 25.12
C ASP A 121 -4.96 -12.16 24.50
N LEU A 122 -5.07 -12.20 23.17
CA LEU A 122 -6.26 -11.80 22.41
C LEU A 122 -7.24 -12.96 22.18
N GLY A 123 -6.96 -14.14 22.77
CA GLY A 123 -7.80 -15.34 22.65
C GLY A 123 -7.53 -16.17 21.40
N LEU A 124 -6.36 -16.02 20.79
CA LEU A 124 -5.89 -16.76 19.60
C LEU A 124 -4.63 -17.58 19.95
N PRO A 125 -4.75 -18.61 20.81
CA PRO A 125 -3.59 -19.40 21.26
C PRO A 125 -2.94 -20.24 20.15
N GLU A 126 -3.63 -20.43 19.03
CA GLU A 126 -3.12 -21.11 17.83
C GLU A 126 -2.14 -20.25 17.04
N LEU A 127 -2.12 -18.94 17.24
CA LEU A 127 -1.16 -18.04 16.63
C LEU A 127 0.08 -17.86 17.49
N TYR A 128 1.23 -18.02 16.87
CA TYR A 128 2.51 -17.83 17.54
C TYR A 128 2.96 -16.35 17.49
N GLY A 129 3.61 -15.90 18.56
CA GLY A 129 4.23 -14.58 18.64
C GLY A 129 3.30 -13.50 19.15
N THR A 130 3.61 -12.27 18.76
CA THR A 130 2.92 -11.06 19.25
C THR A 130 2.19 -10.35 18.12
N VAL A 131 1.24 -9.50 18.49
CA VAL A 131 0.51 -8.64 17.54
C VAL A 131 1.49 -7.84 16.71
N ALA A 132 1.38 -7.97 15.40
CA ALA A 132 2.17 -7.23 14.43
C ALA A 132 1.37 -7.08 13.12
N VAL A 133 1.69 -6.04 12.36
CA VAL A 133 1.20 -5.85 10.99
C VAL A 133 2.37 -6.05 10.04
N SER A 134 2.33 -7.09 9.23
CA SER A 134 3.32 -7.28 8.18
C SER A 134 3.15 -6.21 7.10
N THR A 135 4.24 -5.63 6.67
CA THR A 135 4.27 -4.61 5.61
C THR A 135 5.46 -4.84 4.70
N THR A 136 5.53 -4.12 3.61
CA THR A 136 6.69 -4.10 2.72
C THR A 136 7.81 -3.23 3.28
N ASP A 137 9.01 -3.40 2.75
CA ASP A 137 10.18 -2.58 3.11
C ASP A 137 9.90 -1.09 2.79
N PRO A 138 9.91 -0.20 3.79
CA PRO A 138 9.56 1.21 3.61
C PRO A 138 10.55 1.99 2.73
N VAL A 139 11.75 1.47 2.53
CA VAL A 139 12.76 2.09 1.66
C VAL A 139 12.55 1.67 0.19
N ARG A 140 12.08 0.45 -0.04
CA ARG A 140 11.98 -0.16 -1.38
C ARG A 140 10.57 -0.13 -1.97
N SER A 141 9.55 -0.01 -1.13
CA SER A 141 8.14 -0.09 -1.54
C SER A 141 7.33 1.10 -1.03
N ASN A 142 6.49 1.65 -1.90
CA ASN A 142 5.61 2.76 -1.52
C ASN A 142 4.61 2.37 -0.43
N SER A 143 4.03 1.17 -0.46
CA SER A 143 3.08 0.74 0.58
C SER A 143 3.73 0.68 1.96
N GLY A 144 4.97 0.20 2.06
CA GLY A 144 5.75 0.22 3.29
C GLY A 144 6.08 1.64 3.75
N ASN A 145 6.47 2.51 2.82
CA ASN A 145 6.73 3.93 3.10
C ASN A 145 5.46 4.63 3.62
N MET A 146 4.33 4.46 2.96
CA MET A 146 3.04 5.03 3.37
C MET A 146 2.58 4.48 4.71
N PHE A 147 2.76 3.18 4.98
CA PHE A 147 2.44 2.59 6.28
C PHE A 147 3.36 3.11 7.40
N ALA A 148 4.65 3.32 7.11
CA ALA A 148 5.57 3.96 8.05
C ALA A 148 5.13 5.40 8.37
N GLY A 149 4.71 6.17 7.37
CA GLY A 149 4.13 7.50 7.54
C GLY A 149 2.86 7.49 8.39
N LEU A 150 1.97 6.52 8.16
CA LEU A 150 0.77 6.33 8.99
C LEU A 150 1.14 6.06 10.46
N LEU A 151 2.08 5.15 10.70
CA LEU A 151 2.55 4.86 12.06
C LEU A 151 3.20 6.09 12.71
N ALA A 152 4.01 6.85 11.97
CA ALA A 152 4.60 8.09 12.47
C ALA A 152 3.51 9.10 12.87
N ASN A 153 2.48 9.30 12.04
CA ASN A 153 1.34 10.16 12.35
C ASN A 153 0.61 9.71 13.63
N VAL A 154 0.37 8.41 13.77
CA VAL A 154 -0.27 7.84 14.96
C VAL A 154 0.58 8.05 16.21
N LEU A 155 1.88 7.82 16.11
CA LEU A 155 2.84 7.98 17.22
C LEU A 155 3.03 9.45 17.65
N CYS A 156 2.93 10.39 16.71
CA CYS A 156 2.95 11.83 16.97
C CYS A 156 1.59 12.36 17.49
N GLY A 157 0.53 11.61 17.34
CA GLY A 157 -0.84 12.06 17.64
C GLY A 157 -1.38 13.10 16.65
N GLY A 158 -0.81 13.19 15.46
CA GLY A 158 -1.14 14.14 14.39
C GLY A 158 -0.26 13.89 13.17
N VAL A 159 -0.29 14.79 12.19
CA VAL A 159 0.61 14.70 11.03
C VAL A 159 2.05 14.91 11.49
N ALA A 160 2.92 13.92 11.21
CA ALA A 160 4.33 14.02 11.53
C ALA A 160 5.03 15.05 10.61
N ASP A 161 5.83 15.92 11.19
CA ASP A 161 6.72 16.86 10.50
C ASP A 161 8.19 16.58 10.83
N ALA A 162 9.10 17.38 10.31
CA ALA A 162 10.53 17.18 10.50
C ALA A 162 10.96 17.20 11.99
N ASP A 163 10.30 18.01 12.82
CA ASP A 163 10.65 18.15 14.24
C ASP A 163 10.03 17.01 15.08
N SER A 164 8.78 16.69 14.83
CA SER A 164 8.03 15.65 15.59
C SER A 164 8.45 14.25 15.22
N VAL A 165 8.79 13.98 13.95
CA VAL A 165 9.19 12.64 13.49
C VAL A 165 10.45 12.15 14.20
N GLU A 166 11.42 13.01 14.47
CA GLU A 166 12.66 12.63 15.17
C GLU A 166 12.37 12.04 16.55
N THR A 167 11.33 12.53 17.23
CA THR A 167 10.96 12.05 18.57
C THR A 167 10.37 10.65 18.55
N VAL A 168 9.72 10.25 17.46
CA VAL A 168 9.05 8.94 17.33
C VAL A 168 9.85 7.92 16.51
N LEU A 169 10.89 8.34 15.79
CA LEU A 169 11.75 7.44 15.01
C LEU A 169 12.25 6.22 15.79
N PRO A 170 12.72 6.30 17.06
CA PRO A 170 13.15 5.11 17.79
C PRO A 170 12.01 4.10 18.00
N ARG A 171 10.78 4.57 18.24
CA ARG A 171 9.59 3.72 18.40
C ARG A 171 9.19 3.10 17.07
N LEU A 172 9.16 3.89 16.01
CA LEU A 172 8.87 3.43 14.66
C LEU A 172 9.87 2.36 14.23
N LYS A 173 11.17 2.61 14.42
CA LYS A 173 12.23 1.65 14.13
C LYS A 173 12.05 0.34 14.90
N ALA A 174 11.73 0.40 16.19
CA ALA A 174 11.50 -0.79 17.02
C ALA A 174 10.29 -1.62 16.54
N ILE A 175 9.26 -1.00 15.96
CA ILE A 175 8.12 -1.71 15.33
C ILE A 175 8.61 -2.47 14.10
N PHE A 176 9.34 -1.80 13.19
CA PHE A 176 9.81 -2.42 11.94
C PHE A 176 10.86 -3.51 12.19
N GLU A 177 11.76 -3.34 13.15
CA GLU A 177 12.77 -4.35 13.49
C GLU A 177 12.17 -5.68 13.94
N LYS A 178 10.97 -5.68 14.51
CA LYS A 178 10.24 -6.90 14.90
C LYS A 178 9.69 -7.69 13.70
N LEU A 179 9.54 -7.07 12.54
CA LEU A 179 8.94 -7.70 11.37
C LEU A 179 9.91 -8.64 10.63
N GLY A 180 11.23 -8.48 10.86
CA GLY A 180 12.25 -9.25 10.17
C GLY A 180 12.32 -8.95 8.68
N TYR A 181 12.29 -9.99 7.84
CA TYR A 181 12.29 -9.81 6.39
C TYR A 181 10.98 -9.21 5.91
N MET A 182 11.07 -8.18 5.06
CA MET A 182 9.93 -7.50 4.46
C MET A 182 10.02 -7.59 2.93
N GLU A 183 8.88 -7.84 2.30
CA GLU A 183 8.79 -7.90 0.84
C GLU A 183 9.08 -6.52 0.21
N ALA A 184 9.61 -6.54 -1.01
CA ALA A 184 9.88 -5.32 -1.76
C ALA A 184 8.66 -4.82 -2.56
N SER A 185 7.56 -5.56 -2.56
CA SER A 185 6.35 -5.27 -3.34
C SER A 185 5.10 -5.63 -2.56
N SER A 186 4.07 -4.76 -2.64
CA SER A 186 2.76 -5.01 -2.04
C SER A 186 2.04 -6.20 -2.66
N SER A 187 2.22 -6.44 -3.96
CA SER A 187 1.67 -7.63 -4.63
C SER A 187 2.26 -8.92 -4.07
N ASP A 188 3.58 -8.98 -3.89
CA ASP A 188 4.23 -10.17 -3.32
C ASP A 188 3.77 -10.44 -1.89
N LEU A 189 3.59 -9.38 -1.08
CA LEU A 189 3.09 -9.50 0.29
C LEU A 189 1.64 -9.99 0.32
N PHE A 190 0.78 -9.45 -0.55
CA PHE A 190 -0.63 -9.85 -0.64
C PHE A 190 -0.77 -11.30 -1.12
N ASP A 191 0.01 -11.69 -2.12
CA ASP A 191 0.11 -13.07 -2.59
C ASP A 191 0.51 -14.04 -1.48
N GLN A 192 1.51 -13.67 -0.67
CA GLN A 192 1.92 -14.47 0.47
C GLN A 192 0.81 -14.57 1.52
N PHE A 193 0.10 -13.48 1.80
CA PHE A 193 -1.03 -13.47 2.72
C PHE A 193 -2.11 -14.49 2.29
N LEU A 194 -2.49 -14.46 1.01
CA LEU A 194 -3.48 -15.40 0.48
C LEU A 194 -3.01 -16.86 0.52
N LYS A 195 -1.73 -17.11 0.21
CA LYS A 195 -1.16 -18.46 0.10
C LYS A 195 -0.81 -19.10 1.43
N THR A 196 -0.38 -18.30 2.44
CA THR A 196 0.15 -18.83 3.69
C THR A 196 -0.85 -18.80 4.84
N GLY A 197 -1.92 -18.04 4.69
CA GLY A 197 -3.02 -17.95 5.65
C GLY A 197 -2.65 -17.28 6.97
N MET A 198 -3.58 -17.35 7.91
CA MET A 198 -3.56 -16.66 9.20
C MET A 198 -2.29 -16.92 10.04
N GLY A 199 -1.75 -18.14 9.98
CA GLY A 199 -0.62 -18.53 10.84
C GLY A 199 0.70 -17.82 10.50
N ALA A 200 0.92 -17.49 9.24
CA ALA A 200 2.16 -16.87 8.78
C ALA A 200 2.03 -15.35 8.61
N LYS A 201 0.89 -14.87 8.15
CA LYS A 201 0.60 -13.46 7.90
C LYS A 201 -0.75 -13.07 8.53
N PRO A 202 -0.83 -12.95 9.88
CA PRO A 202 -2.09 -12.66 10.57
C PRO A 202 -2.77 -11.37 10.11
N VAL A 203 -1.97 -10.31 9.93
CA VAL A 203 -2.41 -9.00 9.47
C VAL A 203 -1.36 -8.44 8.53
N ILE A 204 -1.78 -7.90 7.41
CA ILE A 204 -0.91 -7.17 6.47
C ILE A 204 -1.43 -5.78 6.17
N ALA A 205 -0.54 -4.85 5.83
CA ALA A 205 -0.88 -3.56 5.25
C ALA A 205 -0.76 -3.63 3.72
N GLY A 206 -1.74 -3.09 3.02
CA GLY A 206 -1.79 -3.10 1.55
C GLY A 206 -2.67 -1.98 0.99
N TYR A 207 -3.03 -2.11 -0.28
CA TYR A 207 -3.93 -1.19 -0.99
C TYR A 207 -5.31 -1.83 -1.19
N GLU A 208 -6.35 -1.02 -1.18
CA GLU A 208 -7.74 -1.45 -1.33
C GLU A 208 -8.00 -2.22 -2.63
N ASN A 209 -7.39 -1.79 -3.73
CA ASN A 209 -7.58 -2.41 -5.05
C ASN A 209 -7.13 -3.88 -5.12
N GLN A 210 -6.16 -4.30 -4.32
CA GLN A 210 -5.60 -5.66 -4.39
C GLN A 210 -6.65 -6.75 -4.16
N LEU A 211 -7.57 -6.55 -3.21
CA LEU A 211 -8.65 -7.50 -2.97
C LEU A 211 -9.70 -7.48 -4.09
N LEU A 212 -10.00 -6.30 -4.63
CA LEU A 212 -10.95 -6.15 -5.73
C LEU A 212 -10.42 -6.82 -7.01
N GLU A 213 -9.16 -6.57 -7.34
CA GLU A 213 -8.47 -7.20 -8.47
C GLU A 213 -8.45 -8.73 -8.32
N PHE A 214 -8.02 -9.23 -7.16
CA PHE A 214 -8.03 -10.67 -6.88
C PHE A 214 -9.43 -11.29 -7.03
N ALA A 215 -10.48 -10.63 -6.53
CA ALA A 215 -11.84 -11.14 -6.59
C ALA A 215 -12.39 -11.21 -8.03
N VAL A 216 -11.96 -10.27 -8.90
CA VAL A 216 -12.36 -10.24 -10.32
C VAL A 216 -11.58 -11.27 -11.14
N GLU A 217 -10.27 -11.35 -10.95
CA GLU A 217 -9.40 -12.23 -11.72
C GLU A 217 -9.48 -13.69 -11.30
N ASN A 218 -9.77 -13.95 -10.01
CA ASN A 218 -9.79 -15.29 -9.42
C ASN A 218 -11.13 -15.59 -8.73
N PRO A 219 -12.28 -15.58 -9.45
CA PRO A 219 -13.61 -15.68 -8.84
C PRO A 219 -13.87 -17.01 -8.13
N GLU A 220 -13.23 -18.11 -8.56
CA GLU A 220 -13.37 -19.42 -7.91
C GLU A 220 -12.64 -19.46 -6.56
N ASP A 221 -11.44 -18.92 -6.49
CA ASP A 221 -10.66 -18.83 -5.26
C ASP A 221 -11.30 -17.81 -4.30
N TRP A 222 -11.75 -16.68 -4.83
CA TRP A 222 -12.49 -15.70 -4.05
C TRP A 222 -13.75 -16.28 -3.41
N ALA A 223 -14.50 -17.09 -4.13
CA ALA A 223 -15.70 -17.74 -3.59
C ALA A 223 -15.39 -18.61 -2.35
N GLN A 224 -14.17 -19.13 -2.23
CA GLN A 224 -13.73 -19.91 -1.06
C GLN A 224 -13.19 -19.03 0.08
N LEU A 225 -12.57 -17.90 -0.23
CA LEU A 225 -11.87 -17.05 0.72
C LEU A 225 -12.68 -15.87 1.25
N LYS A 226 -13.74 -15.46 0.56
CA LYS A 226 -14.52 -14.23 0.86
C LYS A 226 -15.15 -14.19 2.26
N ASP A 227 -15.39 -15.34 2.88
CA ASP A 227 -15.96 -15.42 4.22
C ASP A 227 -14.88 -15.33 5.32
N ASP A 228 -13.61 -15.54 4.96
CA ASP A 228 -12.47 -15.48 5.87
C ASP A 228 -11.68 -14.18 5.74
N ILE A 229 -11.38 -13.76 4.51
CA ILE A 229 -10.57 -12.55 4.27
C ILE A 229 -11.37 -11.29 4.58
N VAL A 230 -10.79 -10.40 5.38
CA VAL A 230 -11.41 -9.16 5.81
C VAL A 230 -10.52 -7.97 5.50
N LEU A 231 -11.12 -6.93 4.90
CA LEU A 231 -10.52 -5.62 4.72
C LEU A 231 -10.95 -4.70 5.86
N ILE A 232 -9.99 -4.01 6.47
CA ILE A 232 -10.21 -3.07 7.57
C ILE A 232 -9.57 -1.73 7.22
N TYR A 233 -10.32 -0.64 7.37
CA TYR A 233 -9.80 0.71 7.17
C TYR A 233 -9.13 1.24 8.44
N PRO A 234 -7.85 1.61 8.41
CA PRO A 234 -7.19 2.31 9.51
C PRO A 234 -7.85 3.65 9.83
N THR A 235 -7.92 4.01 11.10
CA THR A 235 -8.39 5.31 11.55
C THR A 235 -7.41 5.89 12.56
N PRO A 236 -6.65 6.97 12.21
CA PRO A 236 -6.61 7.61 10.88
C PRO A 236 -5.98 6.71 9.81
N THR A 237 -6.07 7.12 8.53
CA THR A 237 -5.34 6.50 7.43
C THR A 237 -4.53 7.54 6.64
N VAL A 238 -3.72 7.05 5.69
CA VAL A 238 -3.00 7.84 4.70
C VAL A 238 -3.44 7.41 3.30
N TRP A 239 -3.41 8.35 2.36
CA TRP A 239 -3.80 8.12 0.98
C TRP A 239 -2.57 8.02 0.10
N SER A 240 -2.51 6.99 -0.70
CA SER A 240 -1.53 6.82 -1.75
C SER A 240 -2.05 7.49 -3.02
N SER A 241 -1.42 8.59 -3.39
CA SER A 241 -1.78 9.40 -4.56
C SER A 241 -0.94 8.96 -5.75
N HIS A 242 -1.55 8.29 -6.71
CA HIS A 242 -0.88 7.80 -7.92
C HIS A 242 -0.80 8.93 -8.93
N ILE A 243 0.40 9.49 -9.06
CA ILE A 243 0.64 10.68 -9.88
C ILE A 243 1.44 10.28 -11.10
N TYR A 244 0.90 10.55 -12.27
CA TYR A 244 1.60 10.42 -13.53
C TYR A 244 2.46 11.69 -13.76
N ILE A 245 3.73 11.51 -14.06
CA ILE A 245 4.71 12.57 -14.35
C ILE A 245 5.19 12.37 -15.79
N ALA A 246 4.85 13.27 -16.68
CA ALA A 246 5.35 13.24 -18.05
C ALA A 246 6.79 13.78 -18.10
N LEU A 247 7.66 13.05 -18.76
CA LEU A 247 9.06 13.41 -19.00
C LEU A 247 9.30 13.88 -20.43
N ALA A 248 8.42 13.49 -21.36
CA ALA A 248 8.47 13.81 -22.78
C ALA A 248 7.06 14.02 -23.35
N GLU A 249 6.95 14.49 -24.58
CA GLU A 249 5.68 14.75 -25.27
C GLU A 249 4.79 13.49 -25.37
N ALA A 250 5.37 12.31 -25.61
CA ALA A 250 4.65 11.06 -25.62
C ALA A 250 4.08 10.72 -24.23
N GLY A 251 4.79 11.09 -23.15
CA GLY A 251 4.29 10.97 -21.77
C GLY A 251 3.09 11.89 -21.49
N GLU A 252 3.04 13.08 -22.08
CA GLU A 252 1.89 13.99 -21.95
C GLU A 252 0.62 13.41 -22.59
N ALA A 253 0.75 12.78 -23.77
CA ALA A 253 -0.36 12.08 -24.41
C ALA A 253 -0.88 10.90 -23.56
N GLY A 254 0.00 10.23 -22.83
CA GLY A 254 -0.37 9.17 -21.86
C GLY A 254 -1.25 9.67 -20.72
N ILE A 255 -1.06 10.92 -20.26
CA ILE A 255 -1.96 11.52 -19.25
C ILE A 255 -3.37 11.69 -19.82
N ASP A 256 -3.48 12.21 -21.04
CA ASP A 256 -4.78 12.46 -21.66
C ASP A 256 -5.54 11.14 -21.87
N ALA A 257 -4.82 10.09 -22.31
CA ALA A 257 -5.40 8.76 -22.49
C ALA A 257 -5.88 8.08 -21.18
N LEU A 258 -5.22 8.36 -20.04
CA LEU A 258 -5.61 7.80 -18.75
C LEU A 258 -6.76 8.55 -18.08
N LEU A 259 -7.10 9.75 -18.53
CA LEU A 259 -8.15 10.57 -17.96
C LEU A 259 -9.47 10.50 -18.75
N ASP A 260 -9.43 10.00 -20.00
CA ASP A 260 -10.57 9.89 -20.89
C ASP A 260 -11.33 8.56 -20.69
#